data_b231093295214821f0cfab1f4a8b87ad
#
_entry.id   b231093295214821f0cfab1f4a8b87ad
#
_cell.length_a   1.000
_cell.length_b   1.000
_cell.length_c   1.000
_cell.angle_alpha   90.00
_cell.angle_beta   90.00
_cell.angle_gamma   90.00
#
_symmetry.space_group_name_H-M   'P 1'
#
loop_
_entity.id
_entity.type
_entity.pdbx_description
1 polymer ?
#
loop_
_entity_poly.entity_id
_entity_poly.type
_entity_poly.pdbx_seq_one_letter_code
_entity_poly.pdbx_strand_id
1 'polypeptide(L)'
;MEESKYERMLAEYNTNLKDEEVKRIVARIIEDKVPENNTTEVKKFLMGSVELTTLKTTDSDESVLKFTERVNEVEDAYPDLPHVATI
;
A
#
# COMPACT_ATOMS: atom_id res chain seq x y z
N MET A 1 -27.49 -16.00 28.29
CA MET A 1 -27.43 -15.72 26.85
C MET A 1 -26.14 -16.29 26.29
N GLU A 2 -26.24 -17.11 25.27
CA GLU A 2 -25.04 -17.69 24.68
C GLU A 2 -24.26 -16.66 23.89
N GLU A 3 -22.94 -16.73 24.00
CA GLU A 3 -22.03 -15.90 23.24
C GLU A 3 -22.07 -16.31 21.76
N SER A 4 -22.10 -15.35 20.85
CA SER A 4 -22.11 -15.64 19.42
C SER A 4 -20.74 -16.18 18.96
N LYS A 5 -20.75 -16.87 17.82
CA LYS A 5 -19.53 -17.36 17.18
C LYS A 5 -18.53 -16.21 16.94
N TYR A 6 -19.04 -15.06 16.53
CA TYR A 6 -18.20 -13.89 16.24
C TYR A 6 -17.61 -13.25 17.48
N GLU A 7 -18.38 -13.19 18.56
CA GLU A 7 -17.89 -12.71 19.85
C GLU A 7 -16.76 -13.58 20.38
N ARG A 8 -16.89 -14.90 20.25
CA ARG A 8 -15.83 -15.82 20.66
C ARG A 8 -14.56 -15.67 19.82
N MET A 9 -14.70 -15.49 18.51
CA MET A 9 -13.56 -15.27 17.62
C MET A 9 -12.85 -13.96 17.95
N LEU A 10 -13.59 -12.90 18.17
CA LEU A 10 -13.02 -11.60 18.53
C LEU A 10 -12.32 -11.63 19.89
N ALA A 11 -12.83 -12.42 20.83
CA ALA A 11 -12.24 -12.53 22.17
C ALA A 11 -10.82 -13.14 22.15
N GLU A 12 -10.44 -13.84 21.10
CA GLU A 12 -9.10 -14.38 20.94
C GLU A 12 -8.05 -13.31 20.59
N TYR A 13 -8.49 -12.14 20.21
CA TYR A 13 -7.62 -11.03 19.76
C TYR A 13 -7.82 -9.80 20.61
N ASN A 14 -6.79 -8.98 20.71
CA ASN A 14 -6.92 -7.70 21.39
C ASN A 14 -7.57 -6.69 20.42
N THR A 15 -8.89 -6.54 20.53
CA THR A 15 -9.67 -5.62 19.69
C THR A 15 -9.83 -4.23 20.32
N ASN A 16 -9.27 -4.02 21.52
CA ASN A 16 -9.41 -2.78 22.27
C ASN A 16 -8.13 -1.94 22.26
N LEU A 17 -7.53 -1.81 21.07
CA LEU A 17 -6.34 -0.99 20.87
C LEU A 17 -6.70 0.48 20.80
N LYS A 18 -5.89 1.30 21.47
CA LYS A 18 -6.02 2.77 21.41
C LYS A 18 -5.11 3.32 20.32
N ASP A 19 -5.48 4.49 19.80
CA ASP A 19 -4.71 5.17 18.75
C ASP A 19 -3.26 5.42 19.17
N GLU A 20 -3.01 5.79 20.41
CA GLU A 20 -1.65 6.02 20.92
C GLU A 20 -0.81 4.75 20.92
N GLU A 21 -1.41 3.61 21.22
CA GLU A 21 -0.72 2.31 21.16
C GLU A 21 -0.34 1.94 19.74
N VAL A 22 -1.26 2.13 18.81
CA VAL A 22 -1.02 1.87 17.38
C VAL A 22 0.07 2.80 16.86
N LYS A 23 0.04 4.08 17.20
CA LYS A 23 1.07 5.04 16.80
C LYS A 23 2.45 4.63 17.31
N ARG A 24 2.57 4.15 18.53
CA ARG A 24 3.84 3.69 19.08
C ARG A 24 4.37 2.45 18.37
N ILE A 25 3.48 1.50 18.08
CA ILE A 25 3.86 0.30 17.33
C ILE A 25 4.35 0.66 15.93
N VAL A 26 3.62 1.52 15.23
CA VAL A 26 3.99 1.99 13.89
C VAL A 26 5.33 2.74 13.92
N ALA A 27 5.50 3.65 14.89
CA ALA A 27 6.75 4.40 15.03
C ALA A 27 7.95 3.49 15.24
N ARG A 28 7.80 2.43 16.02
CA ARG A 28 8.86 1.44 16.25
C ARG A 28 9.21 0.67 14.98
N ILE A 29 8.20 0.25 14.22
CA ILE A 29 8.40 -0.45 12.95
C ILE A 29 9.15 0.45 11.98
N ILE A 30 8.76 1.72 11.89
CA ILE A 30 9.43 2.70 11.01
C ILE A 30 10.88 2.87 11.43
N GLU A 31 11.13 3.07 12.72
CA GLU A 31 12.49 3.25 13.23
C GLU A 31 13.40 2.06 12.94
N ASP A 32 12.88 0.84 13.11
CA ASP A 32 13.66 -0.39 12.92
C ASP A 32 13.83 -0.77 11.44
N LYS A 33 12.79 -0.60 10.64
CA LYS A 33 12.72 -1.18 9.29
C LYS A 33 13.00 -0.20 8.15
N VAL A 34 12.74 1.08 8.32
CA VAL A 34 13.00 2.05 7.25
C VAL A 34 14.49 2.18 6.93
N PRO A 35 15.41 2.31 7.92
CA PRO A 35 16.83 2.39 7.58
C PRO A 35 17.34 1.16 6.84
N GLU A 36 16.88 -0.02 7.22
CA GLU A 36 17.20 -1.30 6.61
C GLU A 36 16.74 -1.40 5.14
N ASN A 37 15.60 -0.83 4.84
CA ASN A 37 14.93 -0.93 3.53
C ASN A 37 15.08 0.32 2.66
N ASN A 38 15.70 1.38 3.15
CA ASN A 38 15.88 2.62 2.40
C ASN A 38 17.08 2.51 1.45
N THR A 39 17.01 1.60 0.52
CA THR A 39 18.05 1.35 -0.49
C THR A 39 17.44 1.45 -1.89
N THR A 40 18.27 1.75 -2.87
CA THR A 40 17.84 1.80 -4.28
C THR A 40 17.28 0.45 -4.74
N GLU A 41 17.88 -0.64 -4.32
CA GLU A 41 17.48 -1.99 -4.67
C GLU A 41 16.06 -2.32 -4.17
N VAL A 42 15.79 -2.04 -2.89
CA VAL A 42 14.46 -2.26 -2.32
C VAL A 42 13.41 -1.35 -2.97
N LYS A 43 13.76 -0.09 -3.22
CA LYS A 43 12.85 0.86 -3.89
C LYS A 43 12.48 0.40 -5.30
N LYS A 44 13.43 -0.14 -6.05
CA LYS A 44 13.16 -0.73 -7.37
C LYS A 44 12.23 -1.94 -7.27
N PHE A 45 12.48 -2.81 -6.33
CA PHE A 45 11.61 -3.95 -6.07
C PHE A 45 10.19 -3.51 -5.76
N LEU A 46 10.03 -2.51 -4.89
CA LEU A 46 8.73 -1.98 -4.53
C LEU A 46 8.01 -1.34 -5.72
N MET A 47 8.74 -0.65 -6.58
CA MET A 47 8.16 -0.06 -7.79
C MET A 47 7.56 -1.13 -8.71
N GLY A 48 8.25 -2.25 -8.88
CA GLY A 48 7.74 -3.39 -9.65
C GLY A 48 6.54 -4.09 -9.02
N SER A 49 6.24 -3.79 -7.76
CA SER A 49 5.10 -4.35 -7.02
C SER A 49 3.91 -3.40 -6.93
N VAL A 50 4.04 -2.17 -7.43
CA VAL A 50 2.99 -1.16 -7.33
C VAL A 50 1.81 -1.50 -8.22
N GLU A 51 0.62 -1.46 -7.65
CA GLU A 51 -0.64 -1.48 -8.37
C GLU A 51 -1.24 -0.08 -8.33
N LEU A 52 -1.48 0.49 -9.50
CA LEU A 52 -2.07 1.81 -9.62
C LEU A 52 -3.56 1.67 -9.90
N THR A 53 -4.38 2.31 -9.08
CA THR A 53 -5.82 2.19 -9.15
C THR A 53 -6.48 3.56 -9.08
N THR A 54 -7.46 3.80 -9.93
CA THR A 54 -8.33 4.96 -9.84
C THR A 54 -9.55 4.56 -9.00
N LEU A 55 -9.93 5.42 -8.06
CA LEU A 55 -11.05 5.14 -7.14
C LEU A 55 -12.04 6.30 -7.08
N LYS A 56 -12.03 7.16 -8.08
CA LYS A 56 -12.91 8.34 -8.12
C LYS A 56 -14.21 8.03 -8.83
N THR A 57 -15.32 8.51 -8.28
CA THR A 57 -16.63 8.39 -8.93
C THR A 57 -16.71 9.19 -10.24
N THR A 58 -15.77 10.13 -10.45
CA THR A 58 -15.66 10.94 -11.65
C THR A 58 -14.77 10.31 -12.73
N ASP A 59 -14.26 9.10 -12.50
CA ASP A 59 -13.44 8.42 -13.49
C ASP A 59 -14.24 8.08 -14.74
N SER A 60 -13.61 8.26 -15.89
CA SER A 60 -14.16 8.01 -17.21
C SER A 60 -13.14 7.29 -18.07
N ASP A 61 -13.55 6.82 -19.24
CA ASP A 61 -12.64 6.22 -20.21
C ASP A 61 -11.50 7.19 -20.54
N GLU A 62 -11.82 8.48 -20.70
CA GLU A 62 -10.83 9.51 -20.98
C GLU A 62 -9.84 9.71 -19.83
N SER A 63 -10.32 9.79 -18.59
CA SER A 63 -9.44 9.99 -17.42
C SER A 63 -8.52 8.80 -17.19
N VAL A 64 -9.02 7.58 -17.38
CA VAL A 64 -8.23 6.36 -17.26
C VAL A 64 -7.20 6.26 -18.38
N LEU A 65 -7.57 6.63 -19.61
CA LEU A 65 -6.64 6.65 -20.74
C LEU A 65 -5.49 7.64 -20.50
N LYS A 66 -5.80 8.86 -20.08
CA LYS A 66 -4.77 9.86 -19.75
C LYS A 66 -3.84 9.40 -18.63
N PHE A 67 -4.38 8.74 -17.62
CA PHE A 67 -3.60 8.18 -16.54
C PHE A 67 -2.64 7.10 -17.04
N THR A 68 -3.12 6.19 -17.88
CA THR A 68 -2.32 5.12 -18.48
C THR A 68 -1.20 5.69 -19.37
N GLU A 69 -1.52 6.68 -20.20
CA GLU A 69 -0.52 7.37 -21.04
C GLU A 69 0.58 8.00 -20.19
N ARG A 70 0.21 8.63 -19.08
CA ARG A 70 1.16 9.25 -18.16
C ARG A 70 2.09 8.22 -17.52
N VAL A 71 1.56 7.08 -17.11
CA VAL A 71 2.37 5.98 -16.58
C VAL A 71 3.36 5.48 -17.62
N ASN A 72 2.91 5.31 -18.87
CA ASN A 72 3.78 4.89 -19.97
C ASN A 72 4.89 5.91 -20.25
N GLU A 73 4.58 7.21 -20.20
CA GLU A 73 5.58 8.28 -20.37
C GLU A 73 6.68 8.19 -19.30
N VAL A 74 6.31 7.94 -18.05
CA VAL A 74 7.28 7.79 -16.95
C VAL A 74 8.15 6.55 -17.17
N GLU A 75 7.55 5.42 -17.55
CA GLU A 75 8.27 4.19 -17.80
C GLU A 75 9.23 4.34 -18.99
N ASP A 76 8.81 5.03 -20.05
CA ASP A 76 9.66 5.30 -21.23
C ASP A 76 10.82 6.25 -20.89
N ALA A 77 10.58 7.22 -19.99
CA ALA A 77 11.61 8.17 -19.57
C ALA A 77 12.68 7.53 -18.66
N TYR A 78 12.33 6.47 -17.98
CA TYR A 78 13.24 5.77 -17.04
C TYR A 78 13.31 4.28 -17.35
N PRO A 79 13.95 3.91 -18.47
CA PRO A 79 13.98 2.51 -18.92
C PRO A 79 14.71 1.55 -17.99
N ASP A 80 15.55 2.08 -17.08
CA ASP A 80 16.28 1.26 -16.10
C ASP A 80 15.44 0.90 -14.87
N LEU A 81 14.27 1.51 -14.72
CA LEU A 81 13.36 1.22 -13.62
C LEU A 81 12.39 0.11 -14.01
N PRO A 82 11.97 -0.73 -13.04
CA PRO A 82 10.93 -1.72 -13.28
C PRO A 82 9.60 -1.03 -13.63
N HIS A 83 8.80 -1.70 -14.45
CA HIS A 83 7.44 -1.26 -14.70
C HIS A 83 6.56 -1.54 -13.47
N VAL A 84 5.53 -0.73 -13.27
CA VAL A 84 4.52 -1.03 -12.24
C VAL A 84 3.83 -2.35 -12.57
N ALA A 85 3.36 -3.05 -11.53
CA ALA A 85 2.79 -4.38 -11.69
C ALA A 85 1.47 -4.35 -12.49
N THR A 86 0.65 -3.34 -12.25
CA THR A 86 -0.65 -3.20 -12.91
C THR A 86 -1.19 -1.78 -12.79
N ILE A 87 -2.12 -1.48 -13.64
CA ILE A 87 -2.87 -0.24 -13.64
C ILE A 87 -4.36 -0.55 -13.46
#